data_eca7ee00cc6717bbdfb71fee6f19250e
#
_entry.id   eca7ee00cc6717bbdfb71fee6f19250e
#
_cell.length_a   1.000
_cell.length_b   1.000
_cell.length_c   1.000
_cell.angle_alpha   90.00
_cell.angle_beta   90.00
_cell.angle_gamma   90.00
#
_symmetry.space_group_name_H-M   'P 1'
#
loop_
_entity.id
_entity.type
_entity.pdbx_description
1 polymer ?
#
loop_
_entity_poly.entity_id
_entity_poly.type
_entity_poly.pdbx_seq_one_letter_code
_entity_poly.pdbx_strand_id
1 'polypeptide(L)'
;MKINYNQELYPELNVIKNETEKITGIEDISCSARARQYVFARWLYIRAAREFTDYSLMNIASAINRDHATALHALQNMEFDFKYDLELQTQYEKLSIILTDKLKFDSIERIDKRIHKFEIALRKLIEQRSKLINYESVNAKFQNQKNEQVFWS
;
A
#
# COMPACT_ATOMS: atom_id res chain seq x y z
N MET A 1 1.57 2.82 -22.98
CA MET A 1 2.49 3.90 -22.58
C MET A 1 3.57 3.30 -21.71
N LYS A 2 4.82 3.23 -22.16
CA LYS A 2 5.94 2.78 -21.31
C LYS A 2 6.23 3.92 -20.33
N ILE A 3 5.92 3.73 -19.06
CA ILE A 3 6.33 4.67 -18.02
C ILE A 3 7.84 4.51 -17.90
N ASN A 4 8.61 5.56 -18.20
CA ASN A 4 10.05 5.56 -17.97
C ASN A 4 10.31 5.48 -16.47
N TYR A 5 10.59 4.27 -16.00
CA TYR A 5 11.06 4.05 -14.65
C TYR A 5 12.51 4.57 -14.53
N ASN A 6 12.69 5.60 -13.74
CA ASN A 6 14.02 6.11 -13.42
C ASN A 6 14.54 5.40 -12.17
N GLN A 7 15.51 4.51 -12.36
CA GLN A 7 16.14 3.73 -11.27
C GLN A 7 16.79 4.60 -10.19
N GLU A 8 17.26 5.79 -10.55
CA GLU A 8 17.89 6.71 -9.60
C GLU A 8 16.87 7.37 -8.66
N LEU A 9 15.61 7.49 -9.09
CA LEU A 9 14.55 8.12 -8.30
C LEU A 9 14.00 7.21 -7.19
N TYR A 10 14.15 5.89 -7.31
CA TYR A 10 13.56 4.90 -6.41
C TYR A 10 14.56 3.81 -6.03
N PRO A 11 15.66 4.16 -5.33
CA PRO A 11 16.74 3.22 -5.02
C PRO A 11 16.28 2.01 -4.19
N GLU A 12 15.33 2.21 -3.27
CA GLU A 12 14.80 1.12 -2.44
C GLU A 12 14.06 0.07 -3.28
N LEU A 13 13.32 0.48 -4.32
CA LEU A 13 12.63 -0.46 -5.19
C LEU A 13 13.61 -1.34 -5.96
N ASN A 14 14.78 -0.83 -6.32
CA ASN A 14 15.84 -1.62 -6.94
C ASN A 14 16.43 -2.65 -5.98
N VAL A 15 16.66 -2.25 -4.72
CA VAL A 15 17.13 -3.18 -3.69
C VAL A 15 16.11 -4.32 -3.52
N ILE A 16 14.82 -4.00 -3.38
CA ILE A 16 13.76 -5.00 -3.21
C ILE A 16 13.66 -5.91 -4.42
N LYS A 17 13.73 -5.36 -5.64
CA LYS A 17 13.72 -6.14 -6.89
C LYS A 17 14.86 -7.14 -6.90
N ASN A 18 16.09 -6.67 -6.70
CA ASN A 18 17.28 -7.50 -6.75
C ASN A 18 17.26 -8.63 -5.69
N GLU A 19 16.81 -8.33 -4.47
CA GLU A 19 16.73 -9.35 -3.43
C GLU A 19 15.60 -10.36 -3.71
N THR A 20 14.49 -9.91 -4.28
CA THR A 20 13.41 -10.81 -4.71
C THR A 20 13.90 -11.76 -5.79
N GLU A 21 14.60 -11.27 -6.79
CA GLU A 21 15.18 -12.06 -7.88
C GLU A 21 16.16 -13.12 -7.35
N LYS A 22 17.03 -12.75 -6.40
CA LYS A 22 17.96 -13.69 -5.76
C LYS A 22 17.24 -14.80 -4.98
N ILE A 23 16.22 -14.46 -4.21
CA ILE A 23 15.50 -15.44 -3.36
C ILE A 23 14.67 -16.39 -4.21
N THR A 24 14.04 -15.88 -5.28
CA THR A 24 13.19 -16.68 -6.16
C THR A 24 13.99 -17.44 -7.23
N GLY A 25 15.26 -17.08 -7.44
CA GLY A 25 16.09 -17.64 -8.52
C GLY A 25 15.67 -17.20 -9.90
N ILE A 26 14.90 -16.11 -10.02
CA ILE A 26 14.44 -15.53 -11.28
C ILE A 26 15.36 -14.38 -11.66
N GLU A 27 15.89 -14.44 -12.87
CA GLU A 27 16.88 -13.48 -13.35
C GLU A 27 16.30 -12.07 -13.58
N ASP A 28 15.07 -11.97 -14.10
CA ASP A 28 14.38 -10.69 -14.30
C ASP A 28 12.86 -10.81 -14.14
N ILE A 29 12.34 -10.28 -13.05
CA ILE A 29 10.90 -10.26 -12.78
C ILE A 29 10.14 -9.24 -13.66
N SER A 30 10.85 -8.32 -14.32
CA SER A 30 10.25 -7.31 -15.20
C SER A 30 9.90 -7.87 -16.59
N CYS A 31 10.39 -9.08 -16.94
CA CYS A 31 10.12 -9.73 -18.20
C CYS A 31 8.62 -10.00 -18.41
N SER A 32 8.20 -10.32 -19.65
CA SER A 32 6.79 -10.56 -20.01
C SER A 32 6.30 -11.97 -19.69
N ALA A 33 7.16 -12.87 -19.15
CA ALA A 33 6.79 -14.24 -18.82
C ALA A 33 5.60 -14.32 -17.87
N ARG A 34 4.67 -15.27 -18.12
CA ARG A 34 3.44 -15.48 -17.37
C ARG A 34 3.41 -16.79 -16.59
N ALA A 35 4.50 -17.57 -16.61
CA ALA A 35 4.58 -18.79 -15.80
C ALA A 35 4.41 -18.45 -14.31
N ARG A 36 3.82 -19.38 -13.55
CA ARG A 36 3.43 -19.19 -12.13
C ARG A 36 4.58 -18.66 -11.27
N GLN A 37 5.78 -19.17 -11.45
CA GLN A 37 6.97 -18.74 -10.73
C GLN A 37 7.28 -17.24 -10.90
N TYR A 38 7.12 -16.69 -12.14
CA TYR A 38 7.31 -15.26 -12.39
C TYR A 38 6.19 -14.40 -11.78
N VAL A 39 4.97 -14.93 -11.78
CA VAL A 39 3.82 -14.26 -11.14
C VAL A 39 4.05 -14.15 -9.65
N PHE A 40 4.46 -15.23 -9.01
CA PHE A 40 4.73 -15.27 -7.57
C PHE A 40 5.91 -14.38 -7.18
N ALA A 41 6.99 -14.36 -7.95
CA ALA A 41 8.11 -13.47 -7.71
C ALA A 41 7.68 -11.98 -7.77
N ARG A 42 6.84 -11.61 -8.73
CA ARG A 42 6.27 -10.25 -8.80
C ARG A 42 5.37 -9.93 -7.60
N TRP A 43 4.60 -10.89 -7.13
CA TRP A 43 3.75 -10.72 -5.95
C TRP A 43 4.60 -10.48 -4.71
N LEU A 44 5.66 -11.26 -4.50
CA LEU A 44 6.63 -11.06 -3.41
C LEU A 44 7.24 -9.66 -3.47
N TYR A 45 7.69 -9.23 -4.65
CA TYR A 45 8.23 -7.89 -4.86
C TYR A 45 7.21 -6.80 -4.53
N ILE A 46 5.99 -6.87 -5.08
CA ILE A 46 4.95 -5.84 -4.88
C ILE A 46 4.57 -5.74 -3.41
N ARG A 47 4.40 -6.87 -2.73
CA ARG A 47 4.09 -6.89 -1.30
C ARG A 47 5.22 -6.29 -0.48
N ALA A 48 6.46 -6.73 -0.71
CA ALA A 48 7.62 -6.20 -0.02
C ALA A 48 7.79 -4.68 -0.28
N ALA A 49 7.67 -4.24 -1.54
CA ALA A 49 7.75 -2.82 -1.87
C ALA A 49 6.66 -1.99 -1.17
N ARG A 50 5.46 -2.55 -1.05
CA ARG A 50 4.35 -1.88 -0.34
C ARG A 50 4.58 -1.79 1.16
N GLU A 51 5.18 -2.82 1.76
CA GLU A 51 5.47 -2.87 3.20
C GLU A 51 6.70 -2.05 3.56
N PHE A 52 7.77 -2.14 2.76
CA PHE A 52 9.07 -1.55 3.08
C PHE A 52 9.29 -0.16 2.49
N THR A 53 8.34 0.41 1.73
CA THR A 53 8.45 1.76 1.17
C THR A 53 7.14 2.53 1.25
N ASP A 54 7.22 3.85 1.11
CA ASP A 54 6.03 4.74 1.03
C ASP A 54 5.67 5.09 -0.42
N TYR A 55 6.24 4.40 -1.41
CA TYR A 55 5.96 4.68 -2.81
C TYR A 55 4.53 4.28 -3.21
N SER A 56 3.99 5.00 -4.18
CA SER A 56 2.68 4.68 -4.75
C SER A 56 2.71 3.33 -5.47
N LEU A 57 1.56 2.64 -5.52
CA LEU A 57 1.44 1.39 -6.29
C LEU A 57 1.80 1.57 -7.77
N MET A 58 1.58 2.75 -8.33
CA MET A 58 1.99 3.07 -9.70
C MET A 58 3.51 3.02 -9.85
N ASN A 59 4.27 3.63 -8.91
CA ASN A 59 5.72 3.61 -8.93
C ASN A 59 6.27 2.21 -8.71
N ILE A 60 5.69 1.47 -7.76
CA ILE A 60 6.06 0.08 -7.47
C ILE A 60 5.85 -0.81 -8.71
N ALA A 61 4.70 -0.70 -9.37
CA ALA A 61 4.40 -1.48 -10.56
C ALA A 61 5.30 -1.11 -11.75
N SER A 62 5.52 0.18 -11.96
CA SER A 62 6.36 0.66 -13.08
C SER A 62 7.81 0.19 -12.99
N ALA A 63 8.34 -0.01 -11.77
CA ALA A 63 9.68 -0.54 -11.56
C ALA A 63 9.89 -1.95 -12.11
N ILE A 64 8.82 -2.72 -12.30
CA ILE A 64 8.83 -4.06 -12.90
C ILE A 64 8.03 -4.12 -14.21
N ASN A 65 7.91 -3.00 -14.93
CA ASN A 65 7.18 -2.88 -16.19
C ASN A 65 5.72 -3.39 -16.12
N ARG A 66 5.01 -3.06 -15.05
CA ARG A 66 3.60 -3.38 -14.84
C ARG A 66 2.80 -2.11 -14.57
N ASP A 67 1.48 -2.20 -14.75
CA ASP A 67 0.54 -1.13 -14.43
C ASP A 67 0.02 -1.23 -12.99
N HIS A 68 -0.62 -0.16 -12.55
CA HIS A 68 -1.23 -0.08 -11.23
C HIS A 68 -2.29 -1.16 -10.99
N ALA A 69 -3.09 -1.49 -12.00
CA ALA A 69 -4.13 -2.51 -11.89
C ALA A 69 -3.53 -3.90 -11.65
N THR A 70 -2.43 -4.23 -12.33
CA THR A 70 -1.68 -5.47 -12.10
C THR A 70 -1.14 -5.55 -10.67
N ALA A 71 -0.60 -4.45 -10.13
CA ALA A 71 -0.09 -4.43 -8.76
C ALA A 71 -1.23 -4.58 -7.72
N LEU A 72 -2.36 -3.92 -7.94
CA LEU A 72 -3.53 -4.04 -7.07
C LEU A 72 -4.08 -5.48 -7.06
N HIS A 73 -4.22 -6.08 -8.24
CA HIS A 73 -4.66 -7.47 -8.39
C HIS A 73 -3.69 -8.45 -7.73
N ALA A 74 -2.39 -8.21 -7.84
CA ALA A 74 -1.37 -9.02 -7.17
C ALA A 74 -1.54 -9.03 -5.65
N LEU A 75 -1.75 -7.87 -5.03
CA LEU A 75 -1.96 -7.76 -3.58
C LEU A 75 -3.24 -8.50 -3.13
N GLN A 76 -4.31 -8.40 -3.89
CA GLN A 76 -5.59 -9.06 -3.57
C GLN A 76 -5.48 -10.59 -3.65
N ASN A 77 -4.85 -11.12 -4.71
CA ASN A 77 -4.74 -12.57 -4.91
C ASN A 77 -3.67 -13.20 -4.00
N MET A 78 -2.59 -12.47 -3.71
CA MET A 78 -1.54 -12.98 -2.86
C MET A 78 -2.03 -13.30 -1.45
N GLU A 79 -3.00 -12.56 -0.90
CA GLU A 79 -3.56 -12.84 0.42
C GLU A 79 -4.16 -14.25 0.52
N PHE A 80 -4.79 -14.71 -0.56
CA PHE A 80 -5.35 -16.06 -0.62
C PHE A 80 -4.25 -17.12 -0.77
N ASP A 81 -3.38 -16.99 -1.78
CA ASP A 81 -2.35 -17.99 -2.06
C ASP A 81 -1.31 -18.06 -0.92
N PHE A 82 -0.99 -16.92 -0.31
CA PHE A 82 -0.07 -16.85 0.83
C PHE A 82 -0.53 -17.70 2.03
N LYS A 83 -1.82 -17.89 2.19
CA LYS A 83 -2.40 -18.65 3.27
C LYS A 83 -2.15 -20.16 3.16
N TYR A 84 -1.95 -20.66 1.94
CA TYR A 84 -1.86 -22.09 1.65
C TYR A 84 -0.53 -22.53 1.02
N ASP A 85 0.31 -21.61 0.58
CA ASP A 85 1.60 -21.88 -0.06
C ASP A 85 2.75 -21.60 0.90
N LEU A 86 3.25 -22.68 1.53
CA LEU A 86 4.34 -22.63 2.50
C LEU A 86 5.66 -22.13 1.87
N GLU A 87 5.90 -22.45 0.61
CA GLU A 87 7.10 -22.00 -0.09
C GLU A 87 7.08 -20.48 -0.28
N LEU A 88 5.95 -19.94 -0.71
CA LEU A 88 5.73 -18.51 -0.87
C LEU A 88 5.91 -17.76 0.46
N GLN A 89 5.37 -18.31 1.56
CA GLN A 89 5.56 -17.77 2.92
C GLN A 89 7.04 -17.75 3.31
N THR A 90 7.73 -18.86 3.14
CA THR A 90 9.15 -18.98 3.49
C THR A 90 10.03 -18.03 2.69
N GLN A 91 9.75 -17.86 1.40
CA GLN A 91 10.46 -16.91 0.55
C GLN A 91 10.22 -15.46 1.01
N TYR A 92 8.99 -15.14 1.39
CA TYR A 92 8.65 -13.81 1.89
C TYR A 92 9.32 -13.51 3.23
N GLU A 93 9.33 -14.45 4.17
CA GLU A 93 10.00 -14.30 5.46
C GLU A 93 11.50 -14.02 5.29
N LYS A 94 12.16 -14.79 4.43
CA LYS A 94 13.58 -14.57 4.10
C LYS A 94 13.80 -13.18 3.50
N LEU A 95 12.93 -12.78 2.57
CA LEU A 95 12.99 -11.47 1.94
C LEU A 95 12.83 -10.35 2.96
N SER A 96 11.84 -10.46 3.85
CA SER A 96 11.56 -9.48 4.91
C SER A 96 12.75 -9.29 5.84
N ILE A 97 13.39 -10.36 6.27
CA ILE A 97 14.58 -10.30 7.13
C ILE A 97 15.72 -9.54 6.44
N ILE A 98 15.99 -9.86 5.18
CA ILE A 98 17.06 -9.21 4.40
C ILE A 98 16.75 -7.72 4.17
N LEU A 99 15.48 -7.39 3.87
CA LEU A 99 15.08 -6.01 3.62
C LEU A 99 15.08 -5.16 4.89
N THR A 100 14.71 -5.72 6.03
CA THR A 100 14.81 -5.04 7.33
C THR A 100 16.24 -4.59 7.59
N ASP A 101 17.22 -5.45 7.36
CA ASP A 101 18.63 -5.10 7.52
C ASP A 101 19.11 -4.07 6.49
N LYS A 102 18.86 -4.33 5.19
CA LYS A 102 19.37 -3.50 4.10
C LYS A 102 18.74 -2.11 4.01
N LEU A 103 17.45 -2.00 4.26
CA LEU A 103 16.71 -0.74 4.16
C LEU A 103 16.64 0.01 5.49
N LYS A 104 17.17 -0.58 6.58
CA LYS A 104 17.05 -0.03 7.94
C LYS A 104 15.60 0.38 8.23
N PHE A 105 14.68 -0.52 7.87
CA PHE A 105 13.23 -0.26 7.88
C PHE A 105 12.71 0.20 9.25
N ASP A 106 13.29 -0.35 10.32
CA ASP A 106 12.90 -0.05 11.69
C ASP A 106 13.71 1.11 12.32
N SER A 107 14.28 2.00 11.51
CA SER A 107 14.87 3.21 12.09
C SER A 107 13.78 4.04 12.77
N ILE A 108 14.05 4.50 14.00
CA ILE A 108 13.14 5.33 14.81
C ILE A 108 12.62 6.51 13.97
N GLU A 109 13.51 7.17 13.23
CA GLU A 109 13.18 8.29 12.37
C GLU A 109 12.10 7.96 11.32
N ARG A 110 12.11 6.76 10.76
CA ARG A 110 11.12 6.33 9.78
C ARG A 110 9.78 6.01 10.43
N ILE A 111 9.80 5.41 11.59
CA ILE A 111 8.60 5.15 12.40
C ILE A 111 7.96 6.48 12.80
N ASP A 112 8.75 7.45 13.25
CA ASP A 112 8.27 8.79 13.62
C ASP A 112 7.62 9.51 12.45
N LYS A 113 8.19 9.46 11.25
CA LYS A 113 7.58 10.01 10.03
C LYS A 113 6.23 9.35 9.70
N ARG A 114 6.11 8.04 9.89
CA ARG A 114 4.83 7.32 9.69
C ARG A 114 3.79 7.72 10.74
N ILE A 115 4.17 7.79 12.01
CA ILE A 115 3.31 8.25 13.09
C ILE A 115 2.77 9.64 12.77
N HIS A 116 3.64 10.58 12.43
CA HIS A 116 3.24 11.95 12.09
C HIS A 116 2.25 12.02 10.91
N LYS A 117 2.46 11.20 9.87
CA LYS A 117 1.53 11.11 8.73
C LYS A 117 0.13 10.62 9.16
N PHE A 118 0.07 9.61 10.04
CA PHE A 118 -1.20 9.10 10.56
C PHE A 118 -1.89 10.11 11.50
N GLU A 119 -1.16 10.84 12.32
CA GLU A 119 -1.70 11.90 13.16
C GLU A 119 -2.38 13.00 12.34
N ILE A 120 -1.75 13.44 11.23
CA ILE A 120 -2.35 14.42 10.32
C ILE A 120 -3.64 13.88 9.72
N ALA A 121 -3.65 12.64 9.25
CA ALA A 121 -4.83 12.01 8.69
C ALA A 121 -5.96 11.89 9.73
N LEU A 122 -5.63 11.49 10.94
CA LEU A 122 -6.58 11.38 12.05
C LEU A 122 -7.20 12.74 12.41
N ARG A 123 -6.40 13.80 12.50
CA ARG A 123 -6.90 15.16 12.75
C ARG A 123 -7.92 15.61 11.70
N LYS A 124 -7.65 15.33 10.40
CA LYS A 124 -8.59 15.64 9.32
C LYS A 124 -9.92 14.90 9.47
N LEU A 125 -9.88 13.62 9.85
CA LEU A 125 -11.08 12.83 10.06
C LEU A 125 -11.89 13.31 11.27
N ILE A 126 -11.23 13.68 12.36
CA ILE A 126 -11.87 14.26 13.55
C ILE A 126 -12.57 15.59 13.18
N GLU A 127 -11.92 16.44 12.41
CA GLU A 127 -12.50 17.69 11.94
C GLU A 127 -13.73 17.45 11.05
N GLN A 128 -13.66 16.51 10.10
CA GLN A 128 -14.79 16.13 9.25
C GLN A 128 -15.96 15.60 10.10
N ARG A 129 -15.69 14.73 11.07
CA ARG A 129 -16.69 14.21 12.00
C ARG A 129 -17.38 15.34 12.78
N SER A 130 -16.61 16.29 13.29
CA SER A 130 -17.15 17.43 14.04
C SER A 130 -18.06 18.30 13.17
N LYS A 131 -17.70 18.52 11.90
CA LYS A 131 -18.56 19.25 10.94
C LYS A 131 -19.88 18.53 10.69
N LEU A 132 -19.87 17.21 10.56
CA LEU A 132 -21.08 16.39 10.37
C LEU A 132 -22.00 16.44 11.59
N ILE A 133 -21.45 16.29 12.79
CA ILE A 133 -22.24 16.37 14.05
C ILE A 133 -22.90 17.75 14.17
N ASN A 134 -22.17 18.83 13.89
CA ASN A 134 -22.73 20.17 13.92
C ASN A 134 -23.84 20.35 12.88
N TYR A 135 -23.67 19.85 11.66
CA TYR A 135 -24.69 19.88 10.63
C TYR A 135 -25.97 19.14 11.04
N GLU A 136 -25.85 17.93 11.60
CA GLU A 136 -26.99 17.16 12.10
C GLU A 136 -27.72 17.89 13.25
N SER A 137 -26.98 18.48 14.18
CA SER A 137 -27.56 19.24 15.29
C SER A 137 -28.32 20.48 14.84
N VAL A 138 -27.82 21.19 13.83
CA VAL A 138 -28.51 22.35 13.24
C VAL A 138 -29.79 21.91 12.51
N ASN A 139 -29.71 20.85 11.70
CA ASN A 139 -30.87 20.33 11.00
C ASN A 139 -31.98 19.86 11.96
N ALA A 140 -31.63 19.18 13.06
CA ALA A 140 -32.59 18.75 14.08
C ALA A 140 -33.33 19.97 14.71
N LYS A 141 -32.62 21.07 14.98
CA LYS A 141 -33.23 22.29 15.49
C LYS A 141 -34.21 22.93 14.50
N PHE A 142 -33.84 22.98 13.19
CA PHE A 142 -34.73 23.49 12.16
C PHE A 142 -35.99 22.64 11.97
N GLN A 143 -35.89 21.34 12.06
CA GLN A 143 -37.06 20.45 11.97
C GLN A 143 -38.00 20.60 13.16
N ASN A 144 -37.47 20.75 14.38
CA ASN A 144 -38.28 20.99 15.58
C ASN A 144 -39.02 22.36 15.52
N GLN A 145 -38.39 23.40 15.03
CA GLN A 145 -39.04 24.72 14.85
C GLN A 145 -40.14 24.69 13.80
N LYS A 146 -39.96 23.95 12.70
CA LYS A 146 -41.02 23.76 11.70
C LYS A 146 -42.24 23.02 12.29
N ASN A 147 -42.01 22.01 13.08
CA ASN A 147 -43.09 21.22 13.70
C ASN A 147 -43.86 22.05 14.74
N GLU A 148 -43.20 22.92 15.49
CA GLU A 148 -43.87 23.85 16.42
C GLU A 148 -44.74 24.89 15.70
N GLN A 149 -44.29 25.44 14.57
CA GLN A 149 -45.09 26.38 13.77
C GLN A 149 -46.34 25.77 13.14
N VAL A 150 -46.28 24.49 12.74
CA VAL A 150 -47.44 23.76 12.20
C VAL A 150 -48.51 23.48 13.27
N PHE A 151 -48.11 23.38 14.55
CA PHE A 151 -49.05 23.11 15.65
C PHE A 151 -49.89 24.33 16.09
N TRP A 152 -49.46 25.57 15.71
CA TRP A 152 -50.10 26.84 16.13
C TRP A 152 -50.79 27.57 14.95
N SER A 153 -50.90 26.94 13.78
CA SER A 153 -51.58 27.50 12.64
C SER A 153 -53.04 26.94 12.43
#